data_040d5ca7df302f4c38a481b1d9de973f
#
_entry.id   040d5ca7df302f4c38a481b1d9de973f
#
_cell.length_a   1.000
_cell.length_b   1.000
_cell.length_c   1.000
_cell.angle_alpha   90.00
_cell.angle_beta   90.00
_cell.angle_gamma   90.00
#
_symmetry.space_group_name_H-M   'P 1'
#
loop_
_entity.id
_entity.type
_entity.pdbx_description
1 polymer ?
#
loop_
_entity_poly.entity_id
_entity_poly.type
_entity_poly.pdbx_seq_one_letter_code
_entity_poly.pdbx_strand_id
1 'polypeptide(L)'
;MRAPTAAELELYALAEAAIGNAYAPYSRFPVSAALQPAGDAEPVIGVNVENASYGVTMCAERSALFAAVAMGIRRFETVAVHAEATSCPPCGACRQALAEFAPDITVVYRRGGDVVAAAFDELLPERFEL
;
A
#
# COMPACT_ATOMS: atom_id res chain seq x y z
N MET A 1 15.22 6.27 -4.45
CA MET A 1 13.89 6.80 -4.84
C MET A 1 13.97 7.34 -6.24
N ARG A 2 13.00 7.02 -7.05
CA ARG A 2 13.04 7.31 -8.49
C ARG A 2 11.63 7.65 -9.02
N ALA A 3 11.56 8.09 -10.28
CA ALA A 3 10.29 8.24 -10.97
C ALA A 3 9.66 6.86 -11.23
N PRO A 4 8.33 6.73 -11.13
CA PRO A 4 7.65 5.47 -11.42
C PRO A 4 7.72 5.10 -12.90
N THR A 5 7.70 3.80 -13.18
CA THR A 5 7.52 3.27 -14.53
C THR A 5 6.06 3.44 -14.97
N ALA A 6 5.78 3.21 -16.27
CA ALA A 6 4.40 3.24 -16.77
C ALA A 6 3.51 2.21 -16.06
N ALA A 7 4.01 0.98 -15.84
CA ALA A 7 3.26 -0.06 -15.14
C ALA A 7 2.97 0.31 -13.68
N GLU A 8 3.92 0.94 -13.00
CA GLU A 8 3.75 1.42 -11.62
C GLU A 8 2.72 2.56 -11.56
N LEU A 9 2.69 3.45 -12.55
CA LEU A 9 1.67 4.51 -12.64
C LEU A 9 0.29 3.93 -12.92
N GLU A 10 0.18 2.88 -13.72
CA GLU A 10 -1.09 2.17 -13.94
C GLU A 10 -1.60 1.55 -12.64
N LEU A 11 -0.73 0.93 -11.86
CA LEU A 11 -1.08 0.39 -10.56
C LEU A 11 -1.52 1.50 -9.60
N TYR A 12 -0.82 2.63 -9.59
CA TYR A 12 -1.19 3.79 -8.79
C TYR A 12 -2.58 4.32 -9.19
N ALA A 13 -2.88 4.36 -10.48
CA ALA A 13 -4.21 4.78 -10.97
C ALA A 13 -5.33 3.85 -10.48
N LEU A 14 -5.07 2.54 -10.34
CA LEU A 14 -6.03 1.60 -9.74
C LEU A 14 -6.28 1.91 -8.26
N ALA A 15 -5.22 2.22 -7.52
CA ALA A 15 -5.37 2.65 -6.13
C ALA A 15 -6.20 3.94 -6.05
N GLU A 16 -5.88 4.92 -6.86
CA GLU A 16 -6.58 6.20 -6.91
C GLU A 16 -8.07 6.02 -7.22
N ALA A 17 -8.41 5.14 -8.17
CA ALA A 17 -9.79 4.85 -8.55
C ALA A 17 -10.63 4.25 -7.42
N ALA A 18 -9.99 3.58 -6.46
CA ALA A 18 -10.66 2.91 -5.35
C ALA A 18 -10.92 3.80 -4.13
N ILE A 19 -10.43 5.05 -4.14
CA ILE A 19 -10.44 5.92 -2.96
C ILE A 19 -11.85 6.15 -2.40
N GLY A 20 -12.87 6.17 -3.24
CA GLY A 20 -14.25 6.37 -2.83
C GLY A 20 -14.82 5.26 -1.96
N ASN A 21 -14.19 4.09 -1.90
CA ASN A 21 -14.61 2.96 -1.08
C ASN A 21 -14.02 3.01 0.33
N ALA A 22 -13.06 3.89 0.60
CA ALA A 22 -12.45 4.02 1.92
C ALA A 22 -13.48 4.42 2.97
N TYR A 23 -13.37 3.83 4.16
CA TYR A 23 -14.24 4.14 5.28
C TYR A 23 -13.42 4.86 6.35
N ALA A 24 -13.44 6.19 6.32
CA ALA A 24 -12.63 7.04 7.19
C ALA A 24 -13.45 8.16 7.86
N PRO A 25 -14.55 7.81 8.61
CA PRO A 25 -15.44 8.81 9.17
C PRO A 25 -14.82 9.57 10.35
N TYR A 26 -13.80 9.02 11.01
CA TYR A 26 -13.18 9.61 12.19
C TYR A 26 -12.02 10.53 11.81
N SER A 27 -11.06 10.04 11.04
CA SER A 27 -9.91 10.83 10.62
C SER A 27 -10.22 11.78 9.48
N ARG A 28 -11.18 11.41 8.62
CA ARG A 28 -11.46 12.06 7.34
C ARG A 28 -10.23 12.04 6.42
N PHE A 29 -9.43 10.99 6.55
CA PHE A 29 -8.23 10.77 5.75
C PHE A 29 -8.35 9.43 5.02
N PRO A 30 -9.10 9.39 3.89
CA PRO A 30 -9.24 8.17 3.12
C PRO A 30 -7.94 7.81 2.43
N VAL A 31 -7.62 6.51 2.43
CA VAL A 31 -6.45 5.93 1.79
C VAL A 31 -6.88 4.70 0.99
N SER A 32 -6.30 4.53 -0.17
CA SER A 32 -6.49 3.33 -0.98
C SER A 32 -5.15 2.76 -1.41
N ALA A 33 -5.11 1.46 -1.68
CA ALA A 33 -3.90 0.76 -2.10
C ALA A 33 -4.21 -0.24 -3.19
N ALA A 34 -3.24 -0.49 -4.03
CA ALA A 34 -3.27 -1.54 -5.03
C ALA A 34 -1.99 -2.36 -4.89
N LEU A 35 -2.13 -3.65 -4.65
CA LEU A 35 -1.02 -4.57 -4.43
C LEU A 35 -0.90 -5.50 -5.62
N GLN A 36 0.25 -5.45 -6.31
CA GLN A 36 0.52 -6.28 -7.46
C GLN A 36 1.19 -7.59 -7.04
N PRO A 37 0.51 -8.74 -7.19
CA PRO A 37 1.15 -10.03 -7.00
C PRO A 37 2.27 -10.25 -8.01
N ALA A 38 3.24 -11.10 -7.67
CA ALA A 38 4.24 -11.56 -8.62
C ALA A 38 3.57 -12.38 -9.73
N GLY A 39 4.06 -12.23 -10.96
CA GLY A 39 3.49 -12.88 -12.13
C GLY A 39 2.34 -12.09 -12.74
N ASP A 40 1.39 -12.80 -13.38
CA ASP A 40 0.32 -12.18 -14.16
C ASP A 40 -1.03 -12.07 -13.41
N ALA A 41 -1.03 -12.23 -12.08
CA ALA A 41 -2.26 -12.13 -11.30
C ALA A 41 -2.77 -10.69 -11.25
N GLU A 42 -4.09 -10.55 -11.11
CA GLU A 42 -4.72 -9.24 -10.99
C GLU A 42 -4.30 -8.53 -9.69
N PRO A 43 -4.15 -7.21 -9.71
CA PRO A 43 -3.91 -6.44 -8.51
C PRO A 43 -5.02 -6.62 -7.46
N VAL A 44 -4.63 -6.62 -6.20
CA VAL A 44 -5.55 -6.69 -5.07
C VAL A 44 -5.71 -5.30 -4.48
N ILE A 45 -6.94 -4.83 -4.41
CA ILE A 45 -7.27 -3.49 -3.92
C ILE A 45 -7.56 -3.53 -2.43
N GLY A 46 -7.10 -2.52 -1.71
CA GLY A 46 -7.43 -2.29 -0.31
C GLY A 46 -7.78 -0.84 -0.06
N VAL A 47 -8.56 -0.60 0.97
CA VAL A 47 -8.89 0.74 1.46
C VAL A 47 -8.74 0.73 2.97
N ASN A 48 -8.55 1.92 3.57
CA ASN A 48 -8.57 1.98 5.02
C ASN A 48 -10.00 1.83 5.53
N VAL A 49 -10.12 1.11 6.65
CA VAL A 49 -11.39 0.82 7.30
C VAL A 49 -11.25 1.19 8.77
N GLU A 50 -11.81 2.33 9.12
CA GLU A 50 -11.77 2.84 10.48
C GLU A 50 -12.85 2.20 11.36
N ASN A 51 -12.66 2.30 12.66
CA ASN A 51 -13.57 1.76 13.65
C ASN A 51 -13.62 2.71 14.86
N ALA A 52 -14.77 2.77 15.52
CA ALA A 52 -14.91 3.50 16.79
C ALA A 52 -13.91 2.99 17.83
N SER A 53 -13.57 1.71 17.78
CA SER A 53 -12.43 1.14 18.52
C SER A 53 -11.17 1.35 17.66
N TYR A 54 -10.44 2.42 17.90
CA TYR A 54 -9.32 2.85 17.06
C TYR A 54 -8.27 1.77 16.85
N GLY A 55 -8.04 0.93 17.84
CA GLY A 55 -7.05 -0.16 17.76
C GLY A 55 -7.36 -1.23 16.71
N VAL A 56 -8.60 -1.34 16.23
CA VAL A 56 -8.98 -2.30 15.19
C VAL A 56 -9.08 -1.67 13.81
N THR A 57 -8.78 -0.38 13.68
CA THR A 57 -8.69 0.30 12.39
C THR A 57 -7.62 -0.37 11.52
N MET A 58 -7.93 -0.59 10.24
CA MET A 58 -7.01 -1.23 9.30
C MET A 58 -6.61 -0.27 8.19
N CYS A 59 -5.30 -0.20 7.93
CA CYS A 59 -4.77 0.60 6.83
C CYS A 59 -5.05 -0.06 5.47
N ALA A 60 -5.09 0.74 4.41
CA ALA A 60 -5.36 0.28 3.05
C ALA A 60 -4.36 -0.80 2.59
N GLU A 61 -3.08 -0.60 2.87
CA GLU A 61 -2.03 -1.53 2.47
C GLU A 61 -2.22 -2.90 3.12
N ARG A 62 -2.54 -2.93 4.42
CA ARG A 62 -2.78 -4.20 5.12
C ARG A 62 -4.10 -4.83 4.72
N SER A 63 -5.12 -4.03 4.41
CA SER A 63 -6.37 -4.57 3.84
C SER A 63 -6.10 -5.33 2.54
N ALA A 64 -5.31 -4.75 1.64
CA ALA A 64 -4.94 -5.40 0.38
C ALA A 64 -4.07 -6.65 0.64
N LEU A 65 -3.06 -6.54 1.50
CA LEU A 65 -2.15 -7.62 1.81
C LEU A 65 -2.88 -8.83 2.41
N PHE A 66 -3.71 -8.60 3.41
CA PHE A 66 -4.43 -9.68 4.09
C PHE A 66 -5.46 -10.34 3.19
N ALA A 67 -6.13 -9.57 2.33
CA ALA A 67 -7.02 -10.14 1.31
C ALA A 67 -6.24 -11.04 0.35
N ALA A 68 -5.09 -10.59 -0.13
CA ALA A 68 -4.24 -11.36 -1.04
C ALA A 68 -3.74 -12.65 -0.38
N VAL A 69 -3.29 -12.57 0.87
CA VAL A 69 -2.83 -13.74 1.63
C VAL A 69 -3.98 -14.75 1.80
N ALA A 70 -5.19 -14.27 2.07
CA ALA A 70 -6.39 -15.12 2.16
C ALA A 70 -6.72 -15.82 0.82
N MET A 71 -6.33 -15.22 -0.30
CA MET A 71 -6.46 -15.81 -1.64
C MET A 71 -5.35 -16.82 -1.97
N GLY A 72 -4.40 -17.03 -1.07
CA GLY A 72 -3.27 -17.94 -1.28
C GLY A 72 -2.06 -17.28 -1.92
N ILE A 73 -2.05 -15.97 -2.11
CA ILE A 73 -0.95 -15.23 -2.71
C ILE A 73 0.09 -14.91 -1.65
N ARG A 74 1.37 -15.17 -1.93
CA ARG A 74 2.48 -15.01 -0.98
C ARG A 74 3.61 -14.14 -1.50
N ARG A 75 3.62 -13.78 -2.78
CA ARG A 75 4.71 -13.03 -3.40
C ARG A 75 4.16 -11.82 -4.13
N PHE A 76 4.82 -10.67 -3.93
CA PHE A 76 4.34 -9.38 -4.44
C PHE A 76 5.50 -8.58 -5.02
N GLU A 77 5.22 -7.79 -6.03
CA GLU A 77 6.21 -6.98 -6.75
C GLU A 77 6.12 -5.51 -6.38
N THR A 78 4.91 -4.97 -6.29
CA THR A 78 4.69 -3.54 -6.12
C THR A 78 3.44 -3.30 -5.29
N VAL A 79 3.49 -2.28 -4.44
CA VAL A 79 2.32 -1.72 -3.79
C VAL A 79 2.23 -0.23 -4.12
N ALA A 80 1.06 0.21 -4.57
CA ALA A 80 0.76 1.62 -4.78
C ALA A 80 -0.18 2.09 -3.67
N VAL A 81 0.11 3.26 -3.10
CA VAL A 81 -0.68 3.85 -2.00
C VAL A 81 -1.10 5.25 -2.40
N HIS A 82 -2.40 5.51 -2.33
CA HIS A 82 -2.97 6.81 -2.68
C HIS A 82 -3.75 7.41 -1.53
N ALA A 83 -3.57 8.71 -1.33
CA ALA A 83 -4.43 9.59 -0.53
C ALA A 83 -4.45 10.96 -1.18
N GLU A 84 -5.49 11.72 -0.96
CA GLU A 84 -5.60 13.11 -1.44
C GLU A 84 -4.80 14.06 -0.54
N ALA A 85 -3.53 13.78 -0.38
CA ALA A 85 -2.57 14.53 0.43
C ALA A 85 -1.27 14.69 -0.36
N THR A 86 -0.47 15.67 0.02
CA THR A 86 0.82 15.89 -0.64
C THR A 86 1.82 14.77 -0.39
N SER A 87 1.65 14.02 0.69
CA SER A 87 2.54 12.91 1.01
C SER A 87 1.78 11.83 1.79
N CYS A 88 1.90 10.59 1.37
CA CYS A 88 1.28 9.46 2.04
C CYS A 88 2.14 8.19 1.90
N PRO A 89 3.31 8.12 2.57
CA PRO A 89 4.06 6.88 2.66
C PRO A 89 3.32 5.87 3.55
N PRO A 90 3.55 4.56 3.38
CA PRO A 90 2.99 3.55 4.28
C PRO A 90 3.43 3.80 5.73
N CYS A 91 2.53 3.59 6.68
CA CYS A 91 2.88 3.67 8.10
C CYS A 91 3.84 2.54 8.52
N GLY A 92 4.44 2.66 9.71
CA GLY A 92 5.39 1.67 10.21
C GLY A 92 4.84 0.27 10.32
N ALA A 93 3.58 0.13 10.79
CA ALA A 93 2.91 -1.18 10.88
C ALA A 93 2.71 -1.82 9.51
N CYS A 94 2.33 -1.03 8.50
CA CYS A 94 2.19 -1.52 7.13
C CYS A 94 3.53 -1.94 6.54
N ARG A 95 4.59 -1.19 6.81
CA ARG A 95 5.95 -1.56 6.37
C ARG A 95 6.37 -2.90 6.96
N GLN A 96 6.16 -3.09 8.26
CA GLN A 96 6.49 -4.37 8.91
C GLN A 96 5.63 -5.53 8.37
N ALA A 97 4.34 -5.31 8.15
CA ALA A 97 3.46 -6.32 7.57
C ALA A 97 3.89 -6.73 6.15
N LEU A 98 4.26 -5.75 5.32
CA LEU A 98 4.77 -5.99 3.97
C LEU A 98 6.10 -6.74 3.99
N ALA A 99 6.98 -6.44 4.95
CA ALA A 99 8.30 -7.07 5.07
C ALA A 99 8.22 -8.60 5.20
N GLU A 100 7.17 -9.12 5.81
CA GLU A 100 6.97 -10.56 5.99
C GLU A 100 6.85 -11.30 4.65
N PHE A 101 6.17 -10.70 3.68
CA PHE A 101 5.82 -11.35 2.42
C PHE A 101 6.55 -10.77 1.20
N ALA A 102 7.08 -9.56 1.32
CA ALA A 102 7.58 -8.81 0.17
C ALA A 102 8.79 -7.95 0.54
N PRO A 103 9.92 -8.57 0.96
CA PRO A 103 11.09 -7.81 1.39
C PRO A 103 11.72 -6.96 0.28
N ASP A 104 11.43 -7.27 -0.98
CA ASP A 104 11.98 -6.57 -2.14
C ASP A 104 10.91 -5.74 -2.88
N ILE A 105 9.78 -5.48 -2.26
CA ILE A 105 8.68 -4.77 -2.91
C ILE A 105 9.05 -3.33 -3.28
N THR A 106 8.57 -2.87 -4.43
CA THR A 106 8.61 -1.44 -4.78
C THR A 106 7.37 -0.77 -4.21
N VAL A 107 7.55 0.37 -3.55
CA VAL A 107 6.46 1.16 -2.98
C VAL A 107 6.26 2.42 -3.82
N VAL A 108 5.06 2.59 -4.34
CA VAL A 108 4.69 3.74 -5.17
C VAL A 108 3.71 4.60 -4.38
N TYR A 109 4.07 5.85 -4.15
CA TYR A 109 3.25 6.73 -3.31
C TYR A 109 3.52 8.20 -3.66
N ARG A 110 2.71 9.09 -3.11
CA ARG A 110 2.90 10.52 -3.30
C ARG A 110 3.85 11.09 -2.24
N ARG A 111 4.84 11.84 -2.69
CA ARG A 111 5.82 12.53 -1.85
C ARG A 111 6.01 13.94 -2.36
N GLY A 112 5.65 14.93 -1.53
CA GLY A 112 5.77 16.33 -1.91
C GLY A 112 4.92 16.73 -3.13
N GLY A 113 3.80 16.04 -3.35
CA GLY A 113 2.93 16.27 -4.50
C GLY A 113 3.22 15.41 -5.73
N ASP A 114 4.40 14.81 -5.81
CA ASP A 114 4.78 13.94 -6.94
C ASP A 114 4.61 12.46 -6.57
N VAL A 115 4.28 11.64 -7.56
CA VAL A 115 4.28 10.19 -7.40
C VAL A 115 5.71 9.69 -7.58
N VAL A 116 6.20 8.93 -6.61
CA VAL A 116 7.56 8.38 -6.59
C VAL A 116 7.52 6.87 -6.39
N ALA A 117 8.59 6.20 -6.79
CA ALA A 117 8.82 4.78 -6.52
C ALA A 117 10.04 4.65 -5.61
N ALA A 118 9.89 3.91 -4.52
CA ALA A 118 10.95 3.65 -3.56
C ALA A 118 11.21 2.15 -3.48
N ALA A 119 12.48 1.76 -3.39
CA ALA A 119 12.84 0.41 -2.99
C ALA A 119 12.47 0.22 -1.51
N PHE A 120 12.07 -0.99 -1.12
CA PHE A 120 11.60 -1.23 0.25
C PHE A 120 12.64 -0.87 1.31
N ASP A 121 13.91 -1.14 1.03
CA ASP A 121 15.02 -0.84 1.95
C ASP A 121 15.17 0.67 2.24
N GLU A 122 14.69 1.53 1.36
CA GLU A 122 14.69 2.97 1.62
C GLU A 122 13.67 3.37 2.69
N LEU A 123 12.63 2.55 2.88
CA LEU A 123 11.55 2.83 3.83
C LEU A 123 11.65 2.03 5.12
N LEU A 124 12.33 0.88 5.10
CA LEU A 124 12.52 0.02 6.27
C LEU A 124 13.89 -0.68 6.21
N PRO A 125 15.00 0.08 6.42
CA PRO A 125 16.36 -0.46 6.24
C PRO A 125 16.75 -1.53 7.26
N GLU A 126 16.39 -1.35 8.53
CA GLU A 126 16.72 -2.26 9.63
C GLU A 126 15.45 -2.92 10.16
N ARG A 127 14.90 -3.83 9.37
CA ARG A 127 13.62 -4.46 9.72
C ARG A 127 13.77 -5.59 10.71
N PHE A 128 12.75 -5.81 11.51
CA PHE A 128 12.69 -6.93 12.44
C PHE A 128 12.43 -8.24 11.67
N GLU A 129 13.22 -9.27 11.97
CA GLU A 129 13.07 -10.62 11.43
C GLU A 129 13.28 -11.64 12.57
N LEU A 130 12.59 -12.77 12.49
CA LEU A 130 12.80 -13.90 13.39
C LEU A 130 13.76 -14.93 12.80
#